data_13259b2ff10e9a69e0991f7ffc7b117d
#
_entry.id   13259b2ff10e9a69e0991f7ffc7b117d
#
_cell.length_a   1.000
_cell.length_b   1.000
_cell.length_c   1.000
_cell.angle_alpha   90.00
_cell.angle_beta   90.00
_cell.angle_gamma   90.00
#
_symmetry.space_group_name_H-M   'P 1'
#
loop_
_entity.id
_entity.type
_entity.pdbx_description
1 polymer ?
#
loop_
_entity_poly.entity_id
_entity_poly.type
_entity_poly.pdbx_seq_one_letter_code
_entity_poly.pdbx_strand_id
1 'polypeptide(L)'
;MQPETSDNDDLIYGLNDRPKPLTALLAAFQHVLASFVGIITPPLIIGSTLGLTEYLPYLISMALMVSGTGTFIQARRPFGIGAGMICLQGTSFAFLGAVLSAGFLVKQRGGTPEDIMAMIFGVCFFGALVQIVLSRCIGQLRRVITPLVTGIVITLIGVSLIKVGVTDLGGGFNAPDFGAPLNLALGVFVLAVIIVLNRSNTPWVRLSAIIIGLAVGSLAAWFSGKLIPQPINNLPLISVPVPFRFGFNFDWTAFLPVALIYLISSIETVGDLTANCMLARQPISGPSYVARLKGGVLGDGVSCMIAATFSAFPNTTFAQNNGVIQLTGVASRYVGLYIGAVLFILGLFPHIGAIVQQIPKPVLGGATLVMFGSVAAAGVRILAQSPLDRRSMLIIATSFGVGLGIAAQPALLHQMPKLVQNLFDSAITSGGITAIVMCLLIPEGKVAVKTTDAATEPKPLEQPR
;
A
#
# COMPACT_ATOMS: atom_id res chain seq x y z
N MET A 1 -16.14 8.44 39.75
CA MET A 1 -16.10 9.08 38.44
C MET A 1 -16.05 7.96 37.41
N GLN A 2 -17.16 7.68 36.76
CA GLN A 2 -17.20 6.80 35.61
C GLN A 2 -16.52 7.54 34.46
N PRO A 3 -15.69 6.87 33.61
CA PRO A 3 -15.19 7.53 32.43
C PRO A 3 -16.38 7.84 31.53
N GLU A 4 -16.53 9.11 31.17
CA GLU A 4 -17.44 9.54 30.13
C GLU A 4 -17.11 8.75 28.86
N THR A 5 -18.03 7.88 28.48
CA THR A 5 -18.07 7.31 27.13
C THR A 5 -18.31 8.48 26.19
N SER A 6 -17.26 8.91 25.48
CA SER A 6 -17.45 9.75 24.30
C SER A 6 -18.24 8.93 23.29
N ASP A 7 -19.54 9.09 23.30
CA ASP A 7 -20.47 8.64 22.28
C ASP A 7 -20.18 9.42 20.98
N ASN A 8 -19.11 9.10 20.30
CA ASN A 8 -18.96 9.38 18.87
C ASN A 8 -19.59 8.20 18.13
N ASP A 9 -20.90 8.31 17.95
CA ASP A 9 -21.72 7.36 17.19
C ASP A 9 -21.56 7.58 15.68
N ASP A 10 -20.29 7.60 15.19
CA ASP A 10 -19.93 8.01 13.83
C ASP A 10 -20.10 6.89 12.79
N LEU A 11 -20.48 5.65 13.20
CA LEU A 11 -20.68 4.56 12.26
C LEU A 11 -22.11 4.53 11.73
N ILE A 12 -22.32 5.03 10.50
CA ILE A 12 -23.63 5.12 9.85
C ILE A 12 -24.09 3.76 9.32
N TYR A 13 -23.16 2.97 8.74
CA TYR A 13 -23.41 1.63 8.23
C TYR A 13 -22.37 0.65 8.75
N GLY A 14 -22.82 -0.32 9.52
CA GLY A 14 -22.00 -1.42 10.03
C GLY A 14 -21.68 -2.46 8.96
N LEU A 15 -20.89 -3.47 9.35
CA LEU A 15 -20.29 -4.44 8.43
C LEU A 15 -21.29 -5.16 7.51
N ASN A 16 -22.45 -5.54 8.03
CA ASN A 16 -23.45 -6.33 7.31
C ASN A 16 -24.66 -5.52 6.81
N ASP A 17 -24.66 -4.23 7.08
CA ASP A 17 -25.74 -3.34 6.63
C ASP A 17 -25.70 -3.20 5.11
N ARG A 18 -26.87 -3.05 4.51
CA ARG A 18 -27.06 -2.91 3.07
C ARG A 18 -27.52 -1.49 2.73
N PRO A 19 -26.61 -0.55 2.45
CA PRO A 19 -26.97 0.77 1.98
C PRO A 19 -27.81 0.70 0.71
N LYS A 20 -28.66 1.71 0.47
CA LYS A 20 -29.35 1.83 -0.82
C LYS A 20 -28.33 1.88 -1.97
N PRO A 21 -28.65 1.34 -3.16
CA PRO A 21 -27.68 1.24 -4.27
C PRO A 21 -26.96 2.54 -4.61
N LEU A 22 -27.68 3.68 -4.64
CA LEU A 22 -27.09 4.98 -4.92
C LEU A 22 -26.10 5.40 -3.81
N THR A 23 -26.46 5.22 -2.53
CA THR A 23 -25.60 5.53 -1.39
C THR A 23 -24.35 4.65 -1.41
N ALA A 24 -24.52 3.34 -1.71
CA ALA A 24 -23.40 2.41 -1.84
C ALA A 24 -22.47 2.79 -2.99
N LEU A 25 -23.01 3.20 -4.12
CA LEU A 25 -22.24 3.66 -5.28
C LEU A 25 -21.47 4.95 -4.97
N LEU A 26 -22.11 5.94 -4.33
CA LEU A 26 -21.46 7.18 -3.94
C LEU A 26 -20.31 6.93 -2.94
N ALA A 27 -20.54 6.08 -1.93
CA ALA A 27 -19.49 5.67 -1.00
C ALA A 27 -18.34 4.94 -1.74
N ALA A 28 -18.66 4.04 -2.68
CA ALA A 28 -17.67 3.35 -3.48
C ALA A 28 -16.81 4.31 -4.31
N PHE A 29 -17.41 5.34 -4.90
CA PHE A 29 -16.64 6.38 -5.62
C PHE A 29 -15.66 7.11 -4.69
N GLN A 30 -16.02 7.38 -3.42
CA GLN A 30 -15.10 8.00 -2.47
C GLN A 30 -13.87 7.11 -2.21
N HIS A 31 -14.06 5.81 -2.04
CA HIS A 31 -12.96 4.86 -1.90
C HIS A 31 -12.09 4.80 -3.16
N VAL A 32 -12.70 4.78 -4.33
CA VAL A 32 -11.98 4.77 -5.61
C VAL A 32 -11.18 6.06 -5.78
N LEU A 33 -11.76 7.24 -5.53
CA LEU A 33 -11.06 8.53 -5.62
C LEU A 33 -9.85 8.59 -4.69
N ALA A 34 -9.97 8.09 -3.46
CA ALA A 34 -8.88 8.07 -2.50
C ALA A 34 -7.73 7.12 -2.89
N SER A 35 -8.02 6.05 -3.66
CA SER A 35 -7.07 4.98 -3.94
C SER A 35 -6.61 4.92 -5.39
N PHE A 36 -7.32 5.57 -6.32
CA PHE A 36 -7.07 5.49 -7.76
C PHE A 36 -5.61 5.78 -8.13
N VAL A 37 -5.09 6.91 -7.65
CA VAL A 37 -3.70 7.31 -7.94
C VAL A 37 -2.71 6.30 -7.36
N GLY A 38 -2.98 5.77 -6.16
CA GLY A 38 -2.16 4.72 -5.56
C GLY A 38 -2.09 3.44 -6.39
N ILE A 39 -3.19 3.06 -7.05
CA ILE A 39 -3.25 1.86 -7.90
C ILE A 39 -2.44 2.04 -9.18
N ILE A 40 -2.52 3.22 -9.82
CA ILE A 40 -1.90 3.47 -11.13
C ILE A 40 -0.43 3.90 -11.06
N THR A 41 0.01 4.46 -9.94
CA THR A 41 1.38 4.99 -9.80
C THR A 41 2.47 3.92 -9.89
N PRO A 42 2.40 2.74 -9.19
CA PRO A 42 3.44 1.73 -9.33
C PRO A 42 3.62 1.22 -10.77
N PRO A 43 2.57 0.87 -11.53
CA PRO A 43 2.71 0.53 -12.95
C PRO A 43 3.39 1.63 -13.77
N LEU A 44 3.05 2.90 -13.53
CA LEU A 44 3.68 4.05 -14.21
C LEU A 44 5.18 4.12 -13.91
N ILE A 45 5.57 4.00 -12.65
CA ILE A 45 6.98 4.05 -12.22
C ILE A 45 7.74 2.88 -12.84
N ILE A 46 7.24 1.65 -12.68
CA ILE A 46 7.89 0.44 -13.18
C ILE A 46 8.02 0.52 -14.70
N GLY A 47 6.93 0.79 -15.39
CA GLY A 47 6.90 0.83 -16.85
C GLY A 47 7.80 1.91 -17.43
N SER A 48 7.79 3.13 -16.86
CA SER A 48 8.66 4.22 -17.33
C SER A 48 10.15 3.93 -17.04
N THR A 49 10.48 3.33 -15.88
CA THR A 49 11.87 3.06 -15.48
C THR A 49 12.47 1.90 -16.28
N LEU A 50 11.70 0.88 -16.59
CA LEU A 50 12.17 -0.28 -17.35
C LEU A 50 12.06 -0.09 -18.86
N GLY A 51 11.42 0.98 -19.34
CA GLY A 51 11.23 1.26 -20.76
C GLY A 51 10.04 0.52 -21.38
N LEU A 52 9.03 0.17 -20.57
CA LEU A 52 7.81 -0.53 -20.99
C LEU A 52 6.67 0.44 -21.38
N THR A 53 7.01 1.61 -21.92
CA THR A 53 6.06 2.70 -22.15
C THR A 53 4.92 2.33 -23.10
N GLU A 54 5.19 1.49 -24.09
CA GLU A 54 4.20 0.99 -25.06
C GLU A 54 3.10 0.16 -24.38
N TYR A 55 3.45 -0.59 -23.34
CA TYR A 55 2.54 -1.48 -22.61
C TYR A 55 1.82 -0.79 -21.45
N LEU A 56 2.20 0.44 -21.09
CA LEU A 56 1.64 1.14 -19.93
C LEU A 56 0.11 1.24 -19.91
N PRO A 57 -0.57 1.58 -21.02
CA PRO A 57 -2.03 1.64 -21.03
C PRO A 57 -2.67 0.29 -20.66
N TYR A 58 -2.08 -0.81 -21.16
CA TYR A 58 -2.53 -2.16 -20.82
C TYR A 58 -2.22 -2.53 -19.36
N LEU A 59 -1.01 -2.27 -18.87
CA LEU A 59 -0.60 -2.58 -17.50
C LEU A 59 -1.44 -1.83 -16.47
N ILE A 60 -1.79 -0.56 -16.74
CA ILE A 60 -2.67 0.24 -15.88
C ILE A 60 -4.10 -0.32 -15.90
N SER A 61 -4.62 -0.69 -17.09
CA SER A 61 -5.92 -1.34 -17.21
C SER A 61 -5.98 -2.63 -16.38
N MET A 62 -4.97 -3.48 -16.49
CA MET A 62 -4.88 -4.72 -15.73
C MET A 62 -4.78 -4.45 -14.22
N ALA A 63 -4.00 -3.46 -13.81
CA ALA A 63 -3.88 -3.06 -12.40
C ALA A 63 -5.24 -2.66 -11.81
N LEU A 64 -6.03 -1.86 -12.52
CA LEU A 64 -7.37 -1.46 -12.10
C LEU A 64 -8.35 -2.65 -12.06
N MET A 65 -8.38 -3.49 -13.11
CA MET A 65 -9.26 -4.67 -13.16
C MET A 65 -8.95 -5.66 -12.04
N VAL A 66 -7.67 -5.95 -11.82
CA VAL A 66 -7.26 -6.89 -10.77
C VAL A 66 -7.47 -6.31 -9.38
N SER A 67 -7.25 -5.01 -9.19
CA SER A 67 -7.60 -4.32 -7.94
C SER A 67 -9.09 -4.43 -7.65
N GLY A 68 -9.93 -4.26 -8.67
CA GLY A 68 -11.37 -4.45 -8.57
C GLY A 68 -11.75 -5.89 -8.20
N THR A 69 -11.15 -6.86 -8.88
CA THR A 69 -11.38 -8.29 -8.62
C THR A 69 -10.94 -8.68 -7.21
N GLY A 70 -9.75 -8.25 -6.78
CA GLY A 70 -9.23 -8.51 -5.43
C GLY A 70 -10.10 -7.89 -4.34
N THR A 71 -10.56 -6.64 -4.55
CA THR A 71 -11.48 -5.95 -3.63
C THR A 71 -12.81 -6.69 -3.51
N PHE A 72 -13.35 -7.18 -4.64
CA PHE A 72 -14.56 -8.00 -4.65
C PHE A 72 -14.36 -9.30 -3.86
N ILE A 73 -13.24 -10.01 -4.05
CA ILE A 73 -12.89 -11.24 -3.33
C ILE A 73 -12.80 -10.94 -1.81
N GLN A 74 -12.13 -9.88 -1.43
CA GLN A 74 -12.00 -9.48 -0.02
C GLN A 74 -13.36 -9.21 0.62
N ALA A 75 -14.23 -8.46 -0.05
CA ALA A 75 -15.53 -8.06 0.47
C ALA A 75 -16.53 -9.23 0.48
N ARG A 76 -16.58 -10.04 -0.59
CA ARG A 76 -17.54 -11.14 -0.75
C ARG A 76 -17.16 -12.36 0.09
N ARG A 77 -15.85 -12.62 0.27
CA ARG A 77 -15.29 -13.76 0.99
C ARG A 77 -15.77 -15.12 0.43
N PRO A 78 -15.65 -15.39 -0.88
CA PRO A 78 -16.06 -16.66 -1.44
C PRO A 78 -15.21 -17.80 -0.86
N PHE A 79 -15.83 -18.90 -0.47
CA PHE A 79 -15.16 -20.09 0.08
C PHE A 79 -14.19 -19.82 1.25
N GLY A 80 -14.38 -18.71 1.98
CA GLY A 80 -13.48 -18.29 3.06
C GLY A 80 -12.25 -17.49 2.60
N ILE A 81 -12.08 -17.24 1.30
CA ILE A 81 -11.03 -16.40 0.71
C ILE A 81 -11.45 -14.94 0.81
N GLY A 82 -10.72 -14.12 1.56
CA GLY A 82 -11.04 -12.73 1.82
C GLY A 82 -11.41 -12.44 3.27
N ALA A 83 -11.36 -11.17 3.65
CA ALA A 83 -11.62 -10.70 5.01
C ALA A 83 -13.12 -10.61 5.35
N GLY A 84 -13.99 -10.48 4.35
CA GLY A 84 -15.43 -10.24 4.53
C GLY A 84 -15.75 -8.83 5.01
N MET A 85 -14.94 -7.84 4.63
CA MET A 85 -15.09 -6.41 4.94
C MET A 85 -14.66 -5.55 3.74
N ILE A 86 -14.90 -4.23 3.82
CA ILE A 86 -14.31 -3.32 2.84
C ILE A 86 -12.80 -3.40 3.00
N CYS A 87 -12.11 -4.01 2.07
CA CYS A 87 -10.67 -4.10 2.04
C CYS A 87 -10.23 -3.89 0.60
N LEU A 88 -10.02 -2.61 0.25
CA LEU A 88 -9.64 -2.25 -1.10
C LEU A 88 -8.25 -2.79 -1.40
N GLN A 89 -8.14 -3.48 -2.52
CA GLN A 89 -6.88 -4.00 -3.05
C GLN A 89 -6.32 -3.04 -4.09
N GLY A 90 -5.02 -2.83 -4.07
CA GLY A 90 -4.35 -2.00 -5.06
C GLY A 90 -2.90 -2.42 -5.26
N THR A 91 -2.26 -1.94 -6.33
CA THR A 91 -0.88 -2.28 -6.65
C THR A 91 0.05 -1.86 -5.51
N SER A 92 0.80 -2.81 -4.97
CA SER A 92 1.64 -2.61 -3.79
C SER A 92 2.93 -1.87 -4.11
N PHE A 93 3.17 -0.79 -3.39
CA PHE A 93 4.44 -0.06 -3.45
C PHE A 93 5.61 -0.82 -2.82
N ALA A 94 5.35 -1.73 -1.89
CA ALA A 94 6.39 -2.53 -1.25
C ALA A 94 7.19 -3.36 -2.26
N PHE A 95 6.54 -3.81 -3.34
CA PHE A 95 7.18 -4.62 -4.38
C PHE A 95 8.02 -3.81 -5.38
N LEU A 96 7.93 -2.48 -5.36
CA LEU A 96 8.54 -1.62 -6.40
C LEU A 96 10.04 -1.93 -6.58
N GLY A 97 10.80 -1.97 -5.50
CA GLY A 97 12.25 -2.26 -5.55
C GLY A 97 12.56 -3.64 -6.10
N ALA A 98 11.91 -4.68 -5.57
CA ALA A 98 12.15 -6.06 -6.00
C ALA A 98 11.74 -6.31 -7.46
N VAL A 99 10.63 -5.71 -7.91
CA VAL A 99 10.15 -5.78 -9.29
C VAL A 99 11.10 -5.04 -10.24
N LEU A 100 11.56 -3.85 -9.88
CA LEU A 100 12.55 -3.10 -10.66
C LEU A 100 13.86 -3.88 -10.74
N SER A 101 14.34 -4.46 -9.65
CA SER A 101 15.55 -5.27 -9.61
C SER A 101 15.45 -6.49 -10.53
N ALA A 102 14.31 -7.21 -10.51
CA ALA A 102 14.03 -8.31 -11.42
C ALA A 102 14.03 -7.87 -12.89
N GLY A 103 13.41 -6.72 -13.19
CA GLY A 103 13.40 -6.15 -14.54
C GLY A 103 14.79 -5.74 -15.03
N PHE A 104 15.58 -5.06 -14.19
CA PHE A 104 16.95 -4.69 -14.53
C PHE A 104 17.86 -5.90 -14.74
N LEU A 105 17.68 -6.98 -13.99
CA LEU A 105 18.42 -8.22 -14.19
C LEU A 105 18.26 -8.77 -15.62
N VAL A 106 17.03 -8.77 -16.13
CA VAL A 106 16.74 -9.20 -17.51
C VAL A 106 17.31 -8.21 -18.53
N LYS A 107 17.13 -6.90 -18.28
CA LYS A 107 17.66 -5.85 -19.15
C LYS A 107 19.18 -5.89 -19.27
N GLN A 108 19.91 -6.16 -18.19
CA GLN A 108 21.37 -6.32 -18.19
C GLN A 108 21.82 -7.55 -19.00
N ARG A 109 20.97 -8.58 -19.11
CA ARG A 109 21.22 -9.77 -19.93
C ARG A 109 20.83 -9.57 -21.40
N GLY A 110 20.39 -8.37 -21.80
CA GLY A 110 19.96 -8.07 -23.18
C GLY A 110 18.56 -8.55 -23.54
N GLY A 111 17.72 -8.86 -22.54
CA GLY A 111 16.34 -9.31 -22.76
C GLY A 111 15.41 -8.21 -23.27
N THR A 112 14.37 -8.63 -24.00
CA THR A 112 13.32 -7.76 -24.57
C THR A 112 12.37 -7.23 -23.50
N PRO A 113 11.51 -6.22 -23.80
CA PRO A 113 10.44 -5.78 -22.90
C PRO A 113 9.53 -6.92 -22.47
N GLU A 114 9.21 -7.85 -23.34
CA GLU A 114 8.39 -9.03 -23.06
C GLU A 114 9.09 -9.98 -22.09
N ASP A 115 10.41 -10.20 -22.26
CA ASP A 115 11.20 -11.01 -21.33
C ASP A 115 11.25 -10.41 -19.93
N ILE A 116 11.31 -9.08 -19.84
CA ILE A 116 11.24 -8.33 -18.57
C ILE A 116 9.90 -8.62 -17.89
N MET A 117 8.79 -8.49 -18.63
CA MET A 117 7.45 -8.74 -18.10
C MET A 117 7.25 -10.20 -17.73
N ALA A 118 7.71 -11.14 -18.58
CA ALA A 118 7.66 -12.58 -18.29
C ALA A 118 8.40 -12.93 -16.98
N MET A 119 9.58 -12.35 -16.74
CA MET A 119 10.32 -12.54 -15.50
C MET A 119 9.56 -11.97 -14.31
N ILE A 120 9.10 -10.71 -14.39
CA ILE A 120 8.40 -10.04 -13.29
C ILE A 120 7.13 -10.82 -12.91
N PHE A 121 6.28 -11.14 -13.89
CA PHE A 121 5.03 -11.83 -13.60
C PHE A 121 5.25 -13.28 -13.17
N GLY A 122 6.29 -13.95 -13.70
CA GLY A 122 6.67 -15.29 -13.28
C GLY A 122 7.09 -15.33 -11.80
N VAL A 123 8.05 -14.50 -11.38
CA VAL A 123 8.49 -14.49 -9.98
C VAL A 123 7.40 -13.99 -9.03
N CYS A 124 6.53 -13.07 -9.47
CA CYS A 124 5.38 -12.62 -8.68
C CYS A 124 4.31 -13.71 -8.51
N PHE A 125 4.05 -14.52 -9.55
CA PHE A 125 3.12 -15.64 -9.48
C PHE A 125 3.57 -16.67 -8.45
N PHE A 126 4.81 -17.13 -8.54
CA PHE A 126 5.36 -18.08 -7.56
C PHE A 126 5.53 -17.45 -6.17
N GLY A 127 5.86 -16.16 -6.10
CA GLY A 127 5.92 -15.43 -4.84
C GLY A 127 4.56 -15.34 -4.13
N ALA A 128 3.47 -15.21 -4.86
CA ALA A 128 2.12 -15.21 -4.29
C ALA A 128 1.79 -16.52 -3.54
N LEU A 129 2.37 -17.65 -3.95
CA LEU A 129 2.24 -18.92 -3.23
C LEU A 129 2.81 -18.82 -1.80
N VAL A 130 3.87 -18.04 -1.61
CA VAL A 130 4.45 -17.81 -0.27
C VAL A 130 3.39 -17.17 0.63
N GLN A 131 2.69 -16.14 0.16
CA GLN A 131 1.63 -15.47 0.94
C GLN A 131 0.43 -16.38 1.18
N ILE A 132 0.04 -17.20 0.19
CA ILE A 132 -1.03 -18.21 0.33
C ILE A 132 -0.66 -19.22 1.43
N VAL A 133 0.58 -19.72 1.44
CA VAL A 133 1.06 -20.64 2.49
C VAL A 133 1.09 -19.94 3.85
N LEU A 134 1.64 -18.72 3.93
CA LEU A 134 1.69 -17.92 5.15
C LEU A 134 0.31 -17.68 5.75
N SER A 135 -0.74 -17.54 4.93
CA SER A 135 -2.11 -17.37 5.40
C SER A 135 -2.58 -18.49 6.34
N ARG A 136 -2.08 -19.70 6.14
CA ARG A 136 -2.39 -20.85 7.01
C ARG A 136 -1.71 -20.74 8.37
N CYS A 137 -0.53 -20.11 8.42
CA CYS A 137 0.33 -19.98 9.61
C CYS A 137 0.12 -18.66 10.36
N ILE A 138 -0.79 -17.79 9.96
CA ILE A 138 -1.02 -16.46 10.58
C ILE A 138 -1.23 -16.56 12.10
N GLY A 139 -1.92 -17.59 12.57
CA GLY A 139 -2.11 -17.80 14.03
C GLY A 139 -0.80 -17.95 14.81
N GLN A 140 0.22 -18.55 14.21
CA GLN A 140 1.56 -18.77 14.79
C GLN A 140 2.46 -17.55 14.60
N LEU A 141 2.37 -16.92 13.44
CA LEU A 141 3.15 -15.71 13.09
C LEU A 141 2.72 -14.47 13.87
N ARG A 142 1.56 -14.46 14.52
CA ARG A 142 1.11 -13.33 15.36
C ARG A 142 2.10 -12.93 16.48
N ARG A 143 2.99 -13.83 16.88
CA ARG A 143 4.06 -13.51 17.84
C ARG A 143 5.14 -12.60 17.24
N VAL A 144 5.30 -12.65 15.93
CA VAL A 144 6.28 -11.86 15.15
C VAL A 144 5.61 -10.65 14.49
N ILE A 145 4.37 -10.85 14.02
CA ILE A 145 3.56 -9.80 13.39
C ILE A 145 2.88 -8.97 14.50
N THR A 146 3.66 -8.09 15.11
CA THR A 146 3.19 -7.15 16.13
C THR A 146 2.90 -5.79 15.49
N PRO A 147 2.07 -4.93 16.10
CA PRO A 147 1.88 -3.56 15.62
C PRO A 147 3.21 -2.79 15.50
N LEU A 148 4.20 -3.11 16.34
CA LEU A 148 5.54 -2.56 16.26
C LEU A 148 6.22 -2.86 14.92
N VAL A 149 6.28 -4.15 14.54
CA VAL A 149 6.90 -4.59 13.26
C VAL A 149 6.11 -4.03 12.07
N THR A 150 4.78 -4.09 12.12
CA THR A 150 3.91 -3.53 11.07
C THR A 150 4.15 -2.05 10.88
N GLY A 151 4.19 -1.27 11.97
CA GLY A 151 4.43 0.17 11.91
C GLY A 151 5.81 0.53 11.37
N ILE A 152 6.87 -0.23 11.75
CA ILE A 152 8.22 -0.06 11.20
C ILE A 152 8.21 -0.27 9.68
N VAL A 153 7.62 -1.38 9.21
CA VAL A 153 7.58 -1.73 7.78
C VAL A 153 6.83 -0.67 6.98
N ILE A 154 5.62 -0.29 7.40
CA ILE A 154 4.81 0.71 6.68
C ILE A 154 5.52 2.08 6.67
N THR A 155 6.17 2.46 7.77
CA THR A 155 6.95 3.70 7.81
C THR A 155 8.12 3.64 6.82
N LEU A 156 8.86 2.53 6.78
CA LEU A 156 9.97 2.34 5.83
C LEU A 156 9.49 2.36 4.38
N ILE A 157 8.33 1.77 4.07
CA ILE A 157 7.73 1.86 2.73
C ILE A 157 7.53 3.33 2.35
N GLY A 158 6.82 4.09 3.19
CA GLY A 158 6.52 5.49 2.92
C GLY A 158 7.79 6.34 2.76
N VAL A 159 8.73 6.24 3.71
CA VAL A 159 9.97 7.05 3.71
C VAL A 159 10.86 6.71 2.51
N SER A 160 11.00 5.41 2.15
CA SER A 160 11.80 4.98 1.00
C SER A 160 11.27 5.55 -0.32
N LEU A 161 9.95 5.64 -0.44
CA LEU A 161 9.29 6.10 -1.65
C LEU A 161 9.29 7.63 -1.79
N ILE A 162 9.54 8.39 -0.71
CA ILE A 162 9.71 9.85 -0.79
C ILE A 162 10.82 10.20 -1.80
N LYS A 163 11.91 9.42 -1.85
CA LYS A 163 12.99 9.61 -2.83
C LYS A 163 12.46 9.53 -4.27
N VAL A 164 11.56 8.60 -4.56
CA VAL A 164 10.95 8.47 -5.89
C VAL A 164 10.09 9.69 -6.21
N GLY A 165 9.27 10.14 -5.25
CA GLY A 165 8.44 11.33 -5.42
C GLY A 165 9.27 12.60 -5.67
N VAL A 166 10.38 12.79 -4.95
CA VAL A 166 11.31 13.91 -5.17
C VAL A 166 11.99 13.81 -6.55
N THR A 167 12.38 12.61 -6.96
CA THR A 167 12.98 12.40 -8.29
C THR A 167 11.99 12.75 -9.40
N ASP A 168 10.73 12.32 -9.29
CA ASP A 168 9.69 12.68 -10.26
C ASP A 168 9.38 14.18 -10.22
N LEU A 169 9.36 14.82 -9.04
CA LEU A 169 9.18 16.27 -8.91
C LEU A 169 10.29 17.04 -9.64
N GLY A 170 11.52 16.54 -9.60
CA GLY A 170 12.64 17.11 -10.34
C GLY A 170 12.55 16.97 -11.87
N GLY A 171 11.67 16.12 -12.39
CA GLY A 171 11.53 15.84 -13.81
C GLY A 171 11.59 14.36 -14.19
N GLY A 172 11.97 13.50 -13.24
CA GLY A 172 12.12 12.06 -13.41
C GLY A 172 13.59 11.62 -13.45
N PHE A 173 13.79 10.31 -13.34
CA PHE A 173 15.11 9.70 -13.33
C PHE A 173 15.86 9.94 -14.63
N ASN A 174 17.08 10.49 -14.57
CA ASN A 174 17.95 10.83 -15.69
C ASN A 174 17.31 11.79 -16.72
N ALA A 175 16.32 12.60 -16.32
CA ALA A 175 15.76 13.62 -17.20
C ALA A 175 16.81 14.69 -17.53
N PRO A 176 16.94 15.13 -18.82
CA PRO A 176 17.93 16.14 -19.21
C PRO A 176 17.69 17.50 -18.54
N ASP A 177 16.46 17.79 -18.17
CA ASP A 177 16.03 18.99 -17.48
C ASP A 177 15.75 18.75 -15.96
N PHE A 178 16.40 17.75 -15.36
CA PHE A 178 16.24 17.45 -13.94
C PHE A 178 16.58 18.66 -13.08
N GLY A 179 15.69 19.02 -12.16
CA GLY A 179 15.84 20.17 -11.28
C GLY A 179 15.57 21.52 -11.93
N ALA A 180 15.09 21.57 -13.20
CA ALA A 180 14.71 22.81 -13.83
C ALA A 180 13.67 23.59 -13.00
N PRO A 181 13.76 24.94 -12.93
CA PRO A 181 12.84 25.75 -12.13
C PRO A 181 11.35 25.49 -12.47
N LEU A 182 11.04 25.24 -13.74
CA LEU A 182 9.69 24.93 -14.18
C LEU A 182 9.20 23.59 -13.61
N ASN A 183 10.06 22.54 -13.56
CA ASN A 183 9.71 21.26 -12.98
C ASN A 183 9.40 21.42 -11.48
N LEU A 184 10.27 22.11 -10.74
CA LEU A 184 10.09 22.38 -9.32
C LEU A 184 8.81 23.20 -9.07
N ALA A 185 8.57 24.25 -9.89
CA ALA A 185 7.39 25.09 -9.76
C ALA A 185 6.09 24.29 -9.98
N LEU A 186 6.03 23.42 -11.00
CA LEU A 186 4.87 22.57 -11.26
C LEU A 186 4.64 21.57 -10.13
N GLY A 187 5.69 20.89 -9.64
CA GLY A 187 5.57 19.93 -8.55
C GLY A 187 5.14 20.58 -7.24
N VAL A 188 5.75 21.72 -6.87
CA VAL A 188 5.38 22.48 -5.67
C VAL A 188 3.96 23.06 -5.79
N PHE A 189 3.56 23.52 -6.99
CA PHE A 189 2.19 23.98 -7.23
C PHE A 189 1.16 22.87 -6.98
N VAL A 190 1.38 21.67 -7.52
CA VAL A 190 0.50 20.50 -7.28
C VAL A 190 0.45 20.16 -5.80
N LEU A 191 1.60 20.13 -5.14
CA LEU A 191 1.70 19.88 -3.70
C LEU A 191 0.87 20.91 -2.92
N ALA A 192 0.99 22.19 -3.23
CA ALA A 192 0.23 23.26 -2.59
C ALA A 192 -1.28 23.13 -2.82
N VAL A 193 -1.71 22.83 -4.05
CA VAL A 193 -3.13 22.59 -4.38
C VAL A 193 -3.67 21.44 -3.55
N ILE A 194 -2.96 20.32 -3.46
CA ILE A 194 -3.41 19.16 -2.66
C ILE A 194 -3.52 19.53 -1.17
N ILE A 195 -2.54 20.25 -0.62
CA ILE A 195 -2.57 20.69 0.79
C ILE A 195 -3.78 21.59 1.05
N VAL A 196 -4.04 22.56 0.18
CA VAL A 196 -5.19 23.48 0.31
C VAL A 196 -6.52 22.72 0.26
N LEU A 197 -6.67 21.80 -0.69
CA LEU A 197 -7.87 20.99 -0.84
C LEU A 197 -8.09 20.05 0.36
N ASN A 198 -7.01 19.53 0.96
CA ASN A 198 -7.10 18.69 2.17
C ASN A 198 -7.57 19.47 3.42
N ARG A 199 -7.51 20.80 3.42
CA ARG A 199 -8.07 21.64 4.50
C ARG A 199 -9.60 21.78 4.40
N SER A 200 -10.20 21.36 3.29
CA SER A 200 -11.65 21.48 3.10
C SER A 200 -12.43 20.65 4.12
N ASN A 201 -13.50 21.22 4.65
CA ASN A 201 -14.46 20.51 5.50
C ASN A 201 -15.37 19.56 4.70
N THR A 202 -15.40 19.70 3.37
CA THR A 202 -16.20 18.86 2.48
C THR A 202 -15.46 17.55 2.21
N PRO A 203 -15.96 16.38 2.63
CA PRO A 203 -15.29 15.09 2.44
C PRO A 203 -14.94 14.79 0.99
N TRP A 204 -15.83 15.09 0.05
CA TRP A 204 -15.62 14.89 -1.39
C TRP A 204 -14.41 15.66 -1.92
N VAL A 205 -14.23 16.92 -1.53
CA VAL A 205 -13.09 17.75 -1.95
C VAL A 205 -11.79 17.16 -1.40
N ARG A 206 -11.79 16.78 -0.13
CA ARG A 206 -10.60 16.22 0.53
C ARG A 206 -10.20 14.88 -0.06
N LEU A 207 -11.15 13.97 -0.31
CA LEU A 207 -10.87 12.66 -0.91
C LEU A 207 -10.44 12.76 -2.38
N SER A 208 -10.91 13.77 -3.10
CA SER A 208 -10.53 14.03 -4.49
C SER A 208 -9.27 14.88 -4.65
N ALA A 209 -8.67 15.34 -3.53
CA ALA A 209 -7.59 16.35 -3.55
C ALA A 209 -6.42 15.96 -4.46
N ILE A 210 -6.00 14.69 -4.46
CA ILE A 210 -4.88 14.20 -5.29
C ILE A 210 -5.28 14.22 -6.77
N ILE A 211 -6.49 13.75 -7.12
CA ILE A 211 -6.97 13.73 -8.51
C ILE A 211 -7.15 15.16 -9.04
N ILE A 212 -7.73 16.05 -8.24
CA ILE A 212 -7.89 17.47 -8.60
C ILE A 212 -6.50 18.12 -8.75
N GLY A 213 -5.56 17.83 -7.84
CA GLY A 213 -4.19 18.32 -7.92
C GLY A 213 -3.48 17.89 -9.20
N LEU A 214 -3.64 16.61 -9.59
CA LEU A 214 -3.11 16.11 -10.87
C LEU A 214 -3.76 16.78 -12.08
N ALA A 215 -5.08 16.97 -12.07
CA ALA A 215 -5.80 17.61 -13.18
C ALA A 215 -5.39 19.08 -13.34
N VAL A 216 -5.38 19.85 -12.25
CA VAL A 216 -4.99 21.26 -12.23
C VAL A 216 -3.49 21.41 -12.55
N GLY A 217 -2.64 20.52 -12.03
CA GLY A 217 -1.21 20.48 -12.35
C GLY A 217 -0.93 20.15 -13.82
N SER A 218 -1.68 19.21 -14.41
CA SER A 218 -1.58 18.88 -15.84
C SER A 218 -2.04 20.04 -16.72
N LEU A 219 -3.09 20.76 -16.31
CA LEU A 219 -3.55 21.98 -16.99
C LEU A 219 -2.47 23.07 -16.92
N ALA A 220 -1.85 23.29 -15.77
CA ALA A 220 -0.74 24.24 -15.62
C ALA A 220 0.47 23.83 -16.47
N ALA A 221 0.77 22.53 -16.53
CA ALA A 221 1.83 22.00 -17.39
C ALA A 221 1.54 22.18 -18.88
N TRP A 222 0.27 22.08 -19.28
CA TRP A 222 -0.14 22.37 -20.66
C TRP A 222 0.06 23.84 -21.01
N PHE A 223 -0.40 24.78 -20.17
CA PHE A 223 -0.20 26.22 -20.40
C PHE A 223 1.27 26.63 -20.37
N SER A 224 2.13 25.93 -19.63
CA SER A 224 3.58 26.20 -19.62
C SER A 224 4.36 25.50 -20.75
N GLY A 225 3.67 24.78 -21.65
CA GLY A 225 4.29 24.05 -22.76
C GLY A 225 5.02 22.77 -22.35
N LYS A 226 4.96 22.37 -21.06
CA LYS A 226 5.59 21.15 -20.57
C LYS A 226 4.79 19.89 -20.92
N LEU A 227 3.47 20.00 -21.01
CA LEU A 227 2.58 18.92 -21.46
C LEU A 227 2.17 19.19 -22.91
N ILE A 228 2.63 18.34 -23.81
CA ILE A 228 2.17 18.29 -25.20
C ILE A 228 1.32 17.04 -25.34
N PRO A 229 -0.04 17.17 -25.40
CA PRO A 229 -0.91 16.01 -25.52
C PRO A 229 -0.58 15.20 -26.77
N GLN A 230 -0.30 13.93 -26.58
CA GLN A 230 -0.08 13.01 -27.71
C GLN A 230 -1.42 12.39 -28.13
N PRO A 231 -1.67 12.23 -29.42
CA PRO A 231 -2.87 11.58 -29.91
C PRO A 231 -2.90 10.13 -29.41
N ILE A 232 -4.02 9.74 -28.82
CA ILE A 232 -4.24 8.36 -28.34
C ILE A 232 -4.81 7.57 -29.53
N ASN A 233 -3.92 7.17 -30.43
CA ASN A 233 -4.29 6.39 -31.60
C ASN A 233 -4.05 4.90 -31.36
N ASN A 234 -4.82 4.06 -32.04
CA ASN A 234 -4.65 2.60 -32.09
C ASN A 234 -4.84 1.83 -30.77
N LEU A 235 -5.45 2.43 -29.75
CA LEU A 235 -5.87 1.67 -28.57
C LEU A 235 -7.25 1.05 -28.80
N PRO A 236 -7.46 -0.22 -28.40
CA PRO A 236 -8.79 -0.82 -28.42
C PRO A 236 -9.72 -0.08 -27.47
N LEU A 237 -11.00 0.00 -27.78
CA LEU A 237 -11.99 0.63 -26.91
C LEU A 237 -12.05 -0.06 -25.54
N ILE A 238 -11.93 -1.38 -25.54
CA ILE A 238 -11.98 -2.23 -24.34
C ILE A 238 -10.71 -3.06 -24.28
N SER A 239 -10.05 -3.04 -23.11
CA SER A 239 -8.91 -3.91 -22.80
C SER A 239 -9.41 -5.25 -22.31
N VAL A 240 -9.10 -6.32 -23.05
CA VAL A 240 -9.46 -7.68 -22.64
C VAL A 240 -8.31 -8.26 -21.82
N PRO A 241 -8.59 -8.78 -20.59
CA PRO A 241 -7.57 -9.44 -19.81
C PRO A 241 -7.17 -10.78 -20.48
N VAL A 242 -5.92 -10.89 -20.91
CA VAL A 242 -5.37 -12.10 -21.52
C VAL A 242 -4.51 -12.80 -20.48
N PRO A 243 -4.86 -14.03 -20.06
CA PRO A 243 -4.04 -14.80 -19.14
C PRO A 243 -2.66 -15.08 -19.77
N PHE A 244 -1.60 -14.94 -18.98
CA PHE A 244 -0.22 -15.27 -19.37
C PHE A 244 0.24 -14.57 -20.66
N ARG A 245 -0.24 -13.36 -20.94
CA ARG A 245 0.04 -12.62 -22.18
C ARG A 245 1.52 -12.57 -22.57
N PHE A 246 2.40 -12.40 -21.60
CA PHE A 246 3.85 -12.30 -21.80
C PHE A 246 4.58 -13.61 -21.45
N GLY A 247 3.86 -14.65 -21.07
CA GLY A 247 4.44 -15.88 -20.53
C GLY A 247 4.97 -15.71 -19.10
N PHE A 248 5.68 -16.73 -18.62
CA PHE A 248 6.37 -16.71 -17.33
C PHE A 248 7.82 -17.14 -17.53
N ASN A 249 8.73 -16.41 -16.89
CA ASN A 249 10.11 -16.79 -16.73
C ASN A 249 10.43 -16.82 -15.22
N PHE A 250 11.47 -17.54 -14.83
CA PHE A 250 11.83 -17.73 -13.43
C PHE A 250 13.34 -17.71 -13.23
N ASP A 251 13.77 -16.93 -12.23
CA ASP A 251 15.16 -16.88 -11.79
C ASP A 251 15.19 -16.78 -10.25
N TRP A 252 15.96 -17.65 -9.62
CA TRP A 252 16.06 -17.68 -8.15
C TRP A 252 16.57 -16.38 -7.55
N THR A 253 17.48 -15.67 -8.25
CA THR A 253 18.05 -14.40 -7.76
C THR A 253 17.03 -13.26 -7.78
N ALA A 254 16.07 -13.30 -8.70
CA ALA A 254 14.94 -12.37 -8.76
C ALA A 254 13.80 -12.81 -7.83
N PHE A 255 13.57 -14.12 -7.67
CA PHE A 255 12.47 -14.65 -6.87
C PHE A 255 12.63 -14.39 -5.37
N LEU A 256 13.83 -14.60 -4.81
CA LEU A 256 14.04 -14.51 -3.36
C LEU A 256 13.70 -13.14 -2.76
N PRO A 257 14.12 -12.00 -3.35
CA PRO A 257 13.66 -10.67 -2.90
C PRO A 257 12.14 -10.51 -2.95
N VAL A 258 11.51 -10.96 -4.03
CA VAL A 258 10.05 -10.89 -4.21
C VAL A 258 9.34 -11.74 -3.15
N ALA A 259 9.82 -12.96 -2.87
CA ALA A 259 9.28 -13.84 -1.83
C ALA A 259 9.35 -13.22 -0.44
N LEU A 260 10.45 -12.53 -0.12
CA LEU A 260 10.58 -11.78 1.14
C LEU A 260 9.60 -10.61 1.23
N ILE A 261 9.38 -9.88 0.14
CA ILE A 261 8.37 -8.82 0.14
C ILE A 261 6.98 -9.40 0.35
N TYR A 262 6.65 -10.57 -0.17
CA TYR A 262 5.36 -11.23 0.13
C TYR A 262 5.18 -11.55 1.61
N LEU A 263 6.26 -11.94 2.30
CA LEU A 263 6.22 -12.10 3.77
C LEU A 263 5.94 -10.76 4.46
N ILE A 264 6.64 -9.70 4.05
CA ILE A 264 6.47 -8.34 4.59
C ILE A 264 5.07 -7.79 4.28
N SER A 265 4.58 -7.96 3.05
CA SER A 265 3.22 -7.57 2.65
C SER A 265 2.15 -8.32 3.45
N SER A 266 2.38 -9.58 3.82
CA SER A 266 1.47 -10.31 4.71
C SER A 266 1.35 -9.65 6.09
N ILE A 267 2.45 -9.05 6.59
CA ILE A 267 2.46 -8.29 7.86
C ILE A 267 1.65 -6.99 7.69
N GLU A 268 1.85 -6.28 6.59
CA GLU A 268 1.10 -5.07 6.23
C GLU A 268 -0.40 -5.37 6.18
N THR A 269 -0.81 -6.41 5.46
CA THR A 269 -2.20 -6.86 5.34
C THR A 269 -2.83 -7.16 6.70
N VAL A 270 -2.12 -7.84 7.61
CA VAL A 270 -2.61 -8.11 8.98
C VAL A 270 -2.83 -6.81 9.75
N GLY A 271 -1.93 -5.83 9.61
CA GLY A 271 -2.06 -4.52 10.24
C GLY A 271 -3.28 -3.75 9.75
N ASP A 272 -3.45 -3.66 8.43
CA ASP A 272 -4.58 -2.97 7.81
C ASP A 272 -5.92 -3.63 8.13
N LEU A 273 -5.99 -4.96 8.11
CA LEU A 273 -7.18 -5.70 8.50
C LEU A 273 -7.53 -5.50 9.97
N THR A 274 -6.53 -5.39 10.83
CA THR A 274 -6.74 -5.12 12.26
C THR A 274 -7.34 -3.72 12.45
N ALA A 275 -6.76 -2.71 11.80
CA ALA A 275 -7.28 -1.34 11.81
C ALA A 275 -8.72 -1.27 11.26
N ASN A 276 -8.99 -1.98 10.17
CA ASN A 276 -10.31 -2.08 9.57
C ASN A 276 -11.32 -2.76 10.51
N CYS A 277 -10.91 -3.84 11.23
CA CYS A 277 -11.76 -4.45 12.26
C CYS A 277 -12.13 -3.46 13.36
N MET A 278 -11.18 -2.65 13.83
CA MET A 278 -11.44 -1.62 14.85
C MET A 278 -12.46 -0.58 14.36
N LEU A 279 -12.26 -0.06 13.15
CA LEU A 279 -13.15 0.93 12.53
C LEU A 279 -14.56 0.37 12.29
N ALA A 280 -14.65 -0.89 11.88
CA ALA A 280 -15.93 -1.57 11.66
C ALA A 280 -16.55 -2.16 12.94
N ARG A 281 -16.00 -1.83 14.13
CA ARG A 281 -16.43 -2.34 15.45
C ARG A 281 -16.51 -3.89 15.48
N GLN A 282 -15.54 -4.54 14.84
CA GLN A 282 -15.44 -5.99 14.84
C GLN A 282 -14.41 -6.46 15.87
N PRO A 283 -14.55 -7.71 16.38
CA PRO A 283 -13.58 -8.26 17.33
C PRO A 283 -12.16 -8.25 16.79
N ILE A 284 -11.19 -7.83 17.61
CA ILE A 284 -9.74 -7.84 17.32
C ILE A 284 -9.00 -8.96 18.06
N SER A 285 -9.75 -9.91 18.61
CA SER A 285 -9.22 -11.10 19.29
C SER A 285 -10.18 -12.28 19.10
N GLY A 286 -9.74 -13.47 19.46
CA GLY A 286 -10.56 -14.69 19.39
C GLY A 286 -10.57 -15.36 18.01
N PRO A 287 -11.32 -16.48 17.88
CA PRO A 287 -11.33 -17.32 16.68
C PRO A 287 -11.84 -16.62 15.43
N SER A 288 -12.89 -15.77 15.54
CA SER A 288 -13.48 -15.04 14.43
C SER A 288 -12.50 -14.03 13.81
N TYR A 289 -11.73 -13.34 14.65
CA TYR A 289 -10.67 -12.44 14.21
C TYR A 289 -9.55 -13.18 13.48
N VAL A 290 -9.06 -14.29 14.05
CA VAL A 290 -8.02 -15.11 13.40
C VAL A 290 -8.51 -15.66 12.06
N ALA A 291 -9.76 -16.12 11.98
CA ALA A 291 -10.36 -16.60 10.73
C ALA A 291 -10.47 -15.49 9.66
N ARG A 292 -10.70 -14.24 10.09
CA ARG A 292 -10.75 -13.06 9.22
C ARG A 292 -9.36 -12.69 8.70
N LEU A 293 -8.36 -12.70 9.57
CA LEU A 293 -6.97 -12.47 9.15
C LEU A 293 -6.47 -13.53 8.18
N LYS A 294 -6.71 -14.82 8.49
CA LYS A 294 -6.36 -15.93 7.58
C LYS A 294 -7.02 -15.77 6.22
N GLY A 295 -8.33 -15.49 6.21
CA GLY A 295 -9.08 -15.28 4.98
C GLY A 295 -8.58 -14.06 4.21
N GLY A 296 -8.30 -12.94 4.88
CA GLY A 296 -7.82 -11.71 4.27
C GLY A 296 -6.44 -11.85 3.64
N VAL A 297 -5.47 -12.44 4.35
CA VAL A 297 -4.12 -12.71 3.79
C VAL A 297 -4.19 -13.74 2.66
N LEU A 298 -5.06 -14.75 2.76
CA LEU A 298 -5.31 -15.68 1.66
C LEU A 298 -5.91 -14.96 0.44
N GLY A 299 -6.88 -14.06 0.66
CA GLY A 299 -7.48 -13.24 -0.39
C GLY A 299 -6.47 -12.34 -1.08
N ASP A 300 -5.53 -11.79 -0.32
CA ASP A 300 -4.44 -10.96 -0.82
C ASP A 300 -3.48 -11.79 -1.71
N GLY A 301 -3.04 -12.96 -1.23
CA GLY A 301 -2.19 -13.86 -2.02
C GLY A 301 -2.88 -14.38 -3.31
N VAL A 302 -4.18 -14.70 -3.23
CA VAL A 302 -4.97 -15.08 -4.42
C VAL A 302 -5.10 -13.92 -5.39
N SER A 303 -5.32 -12.69 -4.88
CA SER A 303 -5.35 -11.48 -5.71
C SER A 303 -4.02 -11.24 -6.42
N CYS A 304 -2.89 -11.45 -5.74
CA CYS A 304 -1.56 -11.35 -6.33
C CYS A 304 -1.31 -12.42 -7.41
N MET A 305 -1.79 -13.63 -7.21
CA MET A 305 -1.69 -14.70 -8.22
C MET A 305 -2.52 -14.36 -9.46
N ILE A 306 -3.74 -13.83 -9.28
CA ILE A 306 -4.58 -13.31 -10.36
C ILE A 306 -3.86 -12.14 -11.05
N ALA A 307 -3.26 -11.23 -10.29
CA ALA A 307 -2.50 -10.10 -10.82
C ALA A 307 -1.40 -10.57 -11.77
N ALA A 308 -0.53 -11.47 -11.32
CA ALA A 308 0.54 -12.01 -12.15
C ALA A 308 0.01 -12.75 -13.40
N THR A 309 -1.10 -13.49 -13.27
CA THR A 309 -1.73 -14.19 -14.39
C THR A 309 -2.21 -13.23 -15.48
N PHE A 310 -2.76 -12.08 -15.09
CA PHE A 310 -3.30 -11.07 -16.02
C PHE A 310 -2.36 -9.89 -16.25
N SER A 311 -1.07 -10.08 -16.02
CA SER A 311 -0.04 -9.07 -16.29
C SER A 311 -0.24 -7.76 -15.51
N ALA A 312 -0.69 -7.87 -14.26
CA ALA A 312 -0.67 -6.80 -13.28
C ALA A 312 0.38 -7.07 -12.21
N PHE A 313 0.88 -6.00 -11.59
CA PHE A 313 1.83 -6.11 -10.48
C PHE A 313 1.14 -6.56 -9.19
N PRO A 314 1.89 -7.10 -8.20
CA PRO A 314 1.30 -7.59 -6.95
C PRO A 314 0.45 -6.54 -6.25
N ASN A 315 -0.67 -6.98 -5.72
CA ASN A 315 -1.59 -6.17 -4.95
C ASN A 315 -1.33 -6.30 -3.44
N THR A 316 -1.85 -5.34 -2.68
CA THR A 316 -1.96 -5.38 -1.22
C THR A 316 -3.18 -4.59 -0.77
N THR A 317 -3.50 -4.69 0.52
CA THR A 317 -4.52 -3.86 1.15
C THR A 317 -4.08 -2.40 1.19
N PHE A 318 -5.02 -1.48 0.98
CA PHE A 318 -4.74 -0.04 1.00
C PHE A 318 -5.21 0.61 2.30
N ALA A 319 -4.26 1.10 3.11
CA ALA A 319 -4.53 1.81 4.37
C ALA A 319 -5.39 3.08 4.17
N GLN A 320 -5.36 3.70 2.98
CA GLN A 320 -6.22 4.83 2.61
C GLN A 320 -7.70 4.48 2.73
N ASN A 321 -8.06 3.23 2.48
CA ASN A 321 -9.40 2.70 2.66
C ASN A 321 -9.92 2.89 4.10
N ASN A 322 -9.07 2.65 5.10
CA ASN A 322 -9.40 2.84 6.50
C ASN A 322 -9.73 4.31 6.81
N GLY A 323 -8.99 5.25 6.20
CA GLY A 323 -9.27 6.68 6.31
C GLY A 323 -10.63 7.06 5.73
N VAL A 324 -11.06 6.47 4.62
CA VAL A 324 -12.38 6.72 4.02
C VAL A 324 -13.50 6.17 4.92
N ILE A 325 -13.34 4.95 5.47
CA ILE A 325 -14.30 4.38 6.43
C ILE A 325 -14.47 5.31 7.64
N GLN A 326 -13.37 5.79 8.20
CA GLN A 326 -13.40 6.71 9.34
C GLN A 326 -14.10 8.02 9.03
N LEU A 327 -13.94 8.55 7.80
CA LEU A 327 -14.54 9.81 7.38
C LEU A 327 -16.03 9.71 7.06
N THR A 328 -16.45 8.57 6.51
CA THR A 328 -17.81 8.38 5.99
C THR A 328 -18.72 7.67 6.97
N GLY A 329 -18.16 7.01 7.97
CA GLY A 329 -18.91 6.13 8.86
C GLY A 329 -19.49 4.90 8.15
N VAL A 330 -18.98 4.54 6.95
CA VAL A 330 -19.50 3.44 6.13
C VAL A 330 -18.51 2.29 6.14
N ALA A 331 -18.79 1.24 6.92
CA ALA A 331 -17.97 0.03 7.00
C ALA A 331 -18.63 -1.20 6.33
N SER A 332 -19.72 -1.01 5.59
CA SER A 332 -20.48 -2.10 4.98
C SER A 332 -19.69 -2.83 3.90
N ARG A 333 -19.52 -4.16 4.06
CA ARG A 333 -18.86 -5.00 3.05
C ARG A 333 -19.53 -4.98 1.68
N TYR A 334 -20.83 -4.64 1.62
CA TYR A 334 -21.55 -4.53 0.35
C TYR A 334 -21.03 -3.35 -0.48
N VAL A 335 -20.57 -2.27 0.15
CA VAL A 335 -19.90 -1.17 -0.57
C VAL A 335 -18.61 -1.65 -1.22
N GLY A 336 -17.89 -2.59 -0.61
CA GLY A 336 -16.72 -3.23 -1.23
C GLY A 336 -17.01 -3.91 -2.57
N LEU A 337 -18.22 -4.45 -2.76
CA LEU A 337 -18.64 -5.02 -4.05
C LEU A 337 -18.78 -3.95 -5.13
N TYR A 338 -19.35 -2.77 -4.78
CA TYR A 338 -19.45 -1.64 -5.69
C TYR A 338 -18.07 -1.05 -6.02
N ILE A 339 -17.17 -0.96 -5.02
CA ILE A 339 -15.78 -0.54 -5.26
C ILE A 339 -15.12 -1.47 -6.29
N GLY A 340 -15.25 -2.79 -6.07
CA GLY A 340 -14.71 -3.79 -6.99
C GLY A 340 -15.25 -3.65 -8.41
N ALA A 341 -16.57 -3.46 -8.54
CA ALA A 341 -17.22 -3.26 -9.85
C ALA A 341 -16.75 -1.96 -10.54
N VAL A 342 -16.67 -0.84 -9.82
CA VAL A 342 -16.22 0.45 -10.38
C VAL A 342 -14.77 0.36 -10.86
N LEU A 343 -13.85 -0.19 -10.05
CA LEU A 343 -12.45 -0.37 -10.45
C LEU A 343 -12.30 -1.30 -11.65
N PHE A 344 -13.07 -2.40 -11.68
CA PHE A 344 -13.05 -3.33 -12.80
C PHE A 344 -13.52 -2.66 -14.08
N ILE A 345 -14.62 -1.90 -14.04
CA ILE A 345 -15.15 -1.17 -15.19
C ILE A 345 -14.14 -0.10 -15.65
N LEU A 346 -13.53 0.66 -14.74
CA LEU A 346 -12.49 1.64 -15.10
C LEU A 346 -11.30 0.96 -15.79
N GLY A 347 -10.90 -0.23 -15.33
CA GLY A 347 -9.83 -1.01 -15.94
C GLY A 347 -10.14 -1.54 -17.35
N LEU A 348 -11.42 -1.65 -17.74
CA LEU A 348 -11.78 -2.03 -19.11
C LEU A 348 -11.35 -1.00 -20.16
N PHE A 349 -11.15 0.27 -19.77
CA PHE A 349 -10.84 1.35 -20.70
C PHE A 349 -9.34 1.70 -20.69
N PRO A 350 -8.52 1.19 -21.64
CA PRO A 350 -7.09 1.47 -21.68
C PRO A 350 -6.78 2.95 -21.96
N HIS A 351 -7.74 3.72 -22.46
CA HIS A 351 -7.65 5.16 -22.62
C HIS A 351 -7.37 5.90 -21.31
N ILE A 352 -7.89 5.39 -20.17
CA ILE A 352 -7.58 5.95 -18.86
C ILE A 352 -6.07 5.84 -18.58
N GLY A 353 -5.47 4.69 -18.85
CA GLY A 353 -4.03 4.48 -18.72
C GLY A 353 -3.23 5.39 -19.64
N ALA A 354 -3.67 5.54 -20.88
CA ALA A 354 -3.01 6.42 -21.86
C ALA A 354 -3.07 7.91 -21.47
N ILE A 355 -4.18 8.38 -20.91
CA ILE A 355 -4.31 9.74 -20.38
C ILE A 355 -3.37 9.94 -19.19
N VAL A 356 -3.37 9.01 -18.25
CA VAL A 356 -2.53 9.08 -17.06
C VAL A 356 -1.04 9.03 -17.39
N GLN A 357 -0.66 8.26 -18.41
CA GLN A 357 0.73 8.18 -18.89
C GLN A 357 1.26 9.54 -19.42
N GLN A 358 0.37 10.39 -19.90
CA GLN A 358 0.76 11.73 -20.42
C GLN A 358 1.00 12.76 -19.31
N ILE A 359 0.62 12.47 -18.05
CA ILE A 359 0.84 13.40 -16.95
C ILE A 359 2.36 13.61 -16.76
N PRO A 360 2.84 14.86 -16.79
CA PRO A 360 4.26 15.13 -16.63
C PRO A 360 4.79 14.66 -15.28
N LYS A 361 6.02 14.15 -15.28
CA LYS A 361 6.69 13.64 -14.08
C LYS A 361 6.67 14.63 -12.90
N PRO A 362 6.94 15.95 -13.07
CA PRO A 362 6.86 16.91 -11.96
C PRO A 362 5.48 16.99 -11.31
N VAL A 363 4.43 16.90 -12.11
CA VAL A 363 3.02 16.89 -11.62
C VAL A 363 2.75 15.63 -10.82
N LEU A 364 3.17 14.46 -11.32
CA LEU A 364 3.10 13.19 -10.59
C LEU A 364 3.92 13.25 -9.29
N GLY A 365 5.14 13.82 -9.33
CA GLY A 365 6.02 13.96 -8.19
C GLY A 365 5.39 14.76 -7.05
N GLY A 366 4.73 15.89 -7.34
CA GLY A 366 4.01 16.66 -6.33
C GLY A 366 2.88 15.87 -5.65
N ALA A 367 2.14 15.08 -6.41
CA ALA A 367 1.06 14.24 -5.89
C ALA A 367 1.59 13.04 -5.09
N THR A 368 2.62 12.35 -5.61
CA THR A 368 3.19 11.16 -4.97
C THR A 368 3.92 11.48 -3.68
N LEU A 369 4.51 12.67 -3.53
CA LEU A 369 5.09 13.12 -2.25
C LEU A 369 4.06 13.13 -1.13
N VAL A 370 2.86 13.68 -1.36
CA VAL A 370 1.78 13.67 -0.37
C VAL A 370 1.37 12.23 -0.06
N MET A 371 1.23 11.40 -1.10
CA MET A 371 0.80 10.02 -0.95
C MET A 371 1.82 9.20 -0.13
N PHE A 372 3.11 9.27 -0.46
CA PHE A 372 4.16 8.54 0.26
C PHE A 372 4.35 9.06 1.69
N GLY A 373 4.27 10.39 1.86
CA GLY A 373 4.24 11.01 3.19
C GLY A 373 3.06 10.51 4.03
N SER A 374 1.89 10.34 3.42
CA SER A 374 0.71 9.79 4.10
C SER A 374 0.89 8.33 4.51
N VAL A 375 1.54 7.51 3.67
CA VAL A 375 1.90 6.11 4.02
C VAL A 375 2.87 6.10 5.21
N ALA A 376 3.92 6.92 5.18
CA ALA A 376 4.86 7.03 6.29
C ALA A 376 4.15 7.45 7.60
N ALA A 377 3.27 8.44 7.52
CA ALA A 377 2.47 8.92 8.66
C ALA A 377 1.52 7.82 9.20
N ALA A 378 0.93 6.99 8.34
CA ALA A 378 0.14 5.85 8.75
C ALA A 378 0.98 4.82 9.53
N GLY A 379 2.20 4.53 9.08
CA GLY A 379 3.15 3.68 9.80
C GLY A 379 3.50 4.23 11.18
N VAL A 380 3.81 5.54 11.28
CA VAL A 380 4.06 6.22 12.56
C VAL A 380 2.84 6.14 13.48
N ARG A 381 1.63 6.30 12.96
CA ARG A 381 0.39 6.17 13.73
C ARG A 381 0.24 4.76 14.33
N ILE A 382 0.60 3.72 13.57
CA ILE A 382 0.59 2.33 14.07
C ILE A 382 1.65 2.15 15.16
N LEU A 383 2.86 2.69 14.98
CA LEU A 383 3.91 2.66 16.01
C LEU A 383 3.45 3.31 17.32
N ALA A 384 2.76 4.45 17.24
CA ALA A 384 2.25 5.16 18.40
C ALA A 384 1.17 4.38 19.19
N GLN A 385 0.58 3.34 18.61
CA GLN A 385 -0.36 2.46 19.31
C GLN A 385 0.35 1.37 20.15
N SER A 386 1.64 1.19 19.96
CA SER A 386 2.47 0.25 20.73
C SER A 386 3.11 0.95 21.92
N PRO A 387 3.33 0.24 23.05
CA PRO A 387 4.15 0.77 24.14
C PRO A 387 5.56 1.07 23.62
N LEU A 388 5.96 2.33 23.67
CA LEU A 388 7.31 2.77 23.24
C LEU A 388 8.31 2.62 24.40
N ASP A 389 8.42 1.39 24.92
CA ASP A 389 9.38 1.03 25.93
C ASP A 389 10.81 0.96 25.40
N ARG A 390 11.79 0.70 26.26
CA ARG A 390 13.20 0.61 25.88
C ARG A 390 13.45 -0.46 24.79
N ARG A 391 12.70 -1.58 24.85
CA ARG A 391 12.77 -2.67 23.87
C ARG A 391 12.27 -2.20 22.51
N SER A 392 11.08 -1.64 22.45
CA SER A 392 10.45 -1.14 21.23
C SER A 392 11.29 -0.04 20.58
N MET A 393 11.82 0.89 21.37
CA MET A 393 12.71 1.95 20.87
C MET A 393 14.00 1.41 20.26
N LEU A 394 14.60 0.37 20.85
CA LEU A 394 15.79 -0.28 20.30
C LEU A 394 15.48 -0.97 18.97
N ILE A 395 14.34 -1.68 18.87
CA ILE A 395 13.92 -2.35 17.64
C ILE A 395 13.65 -1.33 16.53
N ILE A 396 12.96 -0.21 16.84
CA ILE A 396 12.71 0.87 15.87
C ILE A 396 14.04 1.47 15.39
N ALA A 397 14.92 1.86 16.33
CA ALA A 397 16.17 2.52 16.00
C ALA A 397 17.08 1.64 15.12
N THR A 398 17.23 0.37 15.46
CA THR A 398 18.06 -0.57 14.68
C THR A 398 17.44 -0.84 13.31
N SER A 399 16.12 -1.04 13.23
CA SER A 399 15.44 -1.32 11.96
C SER A 399 15.48 -0.14 11.00
N PHE A 400 15.28 1.08 11.48
CA PHE A 400 15.40 2.27 10.66
C PHE A 400 16.86 2.55 10.31
N GLY A 401 17.78 2.40 11.26
CA GLY A 401 19.22 2.60 11.02
C GLY A 401 19.75 1.67 9.95
N VAL A 402 19.47 0.37 10.03
CA VAL A 402 19.88 -0.64 9.03
C VAL A 402 19.14 -0.41 7.70
N GLY A 403 17.81 -0.26 7.73
CA GLY A 403 17.03 -0.12 6.52
C GLY A 403 17.39 1.12 5.70
N LEU A 404 17.32 2.29 6.31
CA LEU A 404 17.60 3.56 5.64
C LEU A 404 19.10 3.73 5.38
N GLY A 405 19.96 3.23 6.28
CA GLY A 405 21.40 3.30 6.14
C GLY A 405 21.92 2.56 4.91
N ILE A 406 21.48 1.32 4.68
CA ILE A 406 21.85 0.54 3.50
C ILE A 406 21.31 1.21 2.23
N ALA A 407 20.04 1.65 2.24
CA ALA A 407 19.45 2.34 1.08
C ALA A 407 20.14 3.68 0.75
N ALA A 408 20.73 4.35 1.76
CA ALA A 408 21.52 5.57 1.55
C ALA A 408 22.93 5.29 1.02
N GLN A 409 23.50 4.12 1.33
CA GLN A 409 24.86 3.71 0.94
C GLN A 409 24.88 2.30 0.33
N PRO A 410 24.30 2.10 -0.86
CA PRO A 410 24.26 0.78 -1.51
C PRO A 410 25.64 0.20 -1.79
N ALA A 411 26.66 1.05 -1.92
CA ALA A 411 28.05 0.67 -2.12
C ALA A 411 28.60 -0.25 -1.02
N LEU A 412 28.00 -0.21 0.19
CA LEU A 412 28.36 -1.08 1.31
C LEU A 412 28.22 -2.58 0.94
N LEU A 413 27.29 -2.88 0.05
CA LEU A 413 26.97 -4.25 -0.34
C LEU A 413 27.77 -4.75 -1.57
N HIS A 414 28.54 -3.90 -2.26
CA HIS A 414 29.19 -4.24 -3.53
C HIS A 414 30.11 -5.47 -3.46
N GLN A 415 30.73 -5.72 -2.31
CA GLN A 415 31.60 -6.89 -2.12
C GLN A 415 30.88 -8.15 -1.66
N MET A 416 29.58 -8.04 -1.38
CA MET A 416 28.77 -9.18 -0.97
C MET A 416 28.29 -10.01 -2.18
N PRO A 417 27.95 -11.30 -1.98
CA PRO A 417 27.34 -12.10 -3.05
C PRO A 417 26.09 -11.40 -3.62
N LYS A 418 25.86 -11.53 -4.93
CA LYS A 418 24.72 -10.89 -5.61
C LYS A 418 23.37 -11.15 -4.95
N LEU A 419 23.19 -12.35 -4.37
CA LEU A 419 22.00 -12.69 -3.60
C LEU A 419 21.81 -11.74 -2.42
N VAL A 420 22.85 -11.47 -1.64
CA VAL A 420 22.82 -10.57 -0.48
C VAL A 420 22.58 -9.13 -0.94
N GLN A 421 23.25 -8.71 -2.01
CA GLN A 421 23.00 -7.40 -2.61
C GLN A 421 21.51 -7.21 -2.93
N ASN A 422 20.93 -8.14 -3.70
CA ASN A 422 19.52 -8.06 -4.12
C ASN A 422 18.52 -8.14 -2.94
N LEU A 423 18.86 -8.88 -1.88
CA LEU A 423 18.01 -9.02 -0.70
C LEU A 423 17.99 -7.73 0.17
N PHE A 424 19.13 -7.08 0.30
CA PHE A 424 19.30 -5.95 1.21
C PHE A 424 19.38 -4.59 0.51
N ASP A 425 19.26 -4.53 -0.83
CA ASP A 425 19.24 -3.27 -1.60
C ASP A 425 18.06 -2.36 -1.25
N SER A 426 16.97 -2.91 -0.75
CA SER A 426 15.78 -2.17 -0.36
C SER A 426 15.75 -1.87 1.14
N ALA A 427 15.48 -0.61 1.53
CA ALA A 427 15.24 -0.23 2.91
C ALA A 427 14.10 -1.03 3.55
N ILE A 428 13.09 -1.38 2.77
CA ILE A 428 11.91 -2.13 3.22
C ILE A 428 12.31 -3.55 3.63
N THR A 429 13.09 -4.21 2.77
CA THR A 429 13.54 -5.59 3.02
C THR A 429 14.53 -5.64 4.17
N SER A 430 15.59 -4.83 4.13
CA SER A 430 16.64 -4.81 5.14
C SER A 430 16.11 -4.39 6.51
N GLY A 431 15.32 -3.32 6.58
CA GLY A 431 14.71 -2.85 7.83
C GLY A 431 13.61 -3.78 8.33
N GLY A 432 12.79 -4.35 7.43
CA GLY A 432 11.74 -5.30 7.80
C GLY A 432 12.30 -6.60 8.37
N ILE A 433 13.33 -7.18 7.73
CA ILE A 433 14.04 -8.36 8.27
C ILE A 433 14.66 -8.02 9.63
N THR A 434 15.32 -6.86 9.75
CA THR A 434 15.90 -6.42 11.02
C THR A 434 14.85 -6.33 12.11
N ALA A 435 13.68 -5.76 11.83
CA ALA A 435 12.57 -5.65 12.77
C ALA A 435 12.10 -7.03 13.26
N ILE A 436 11.93 -7.98 12.33
CA ILE A 436 11.52 -9.34 12.65
C ILE A 436 12.58 -10.03 13.52
N VAL A 437 13.84 -9.99 13.10
CA VAL A 437 14.96 -10.63 13.81
C VAL A 437 15.11 -10.04 15.20
N MET A 438 15.07 -8.71 15.35
CA MET A 438 15.18 -8.05 16.64
C MET A 438 14.00 -8.37 17.57
N CYS A 439 12.77 -8.47 17.02
CA CYS A 439 11.60 -8.92 17.81
C CYS A 439 11.77 -10.33 18.33
N LEU A 440 12.42 -11.22 17.59
CA LEU A 440 12.69 -12.60 18.02
C LEU A 440 13.85 -12.69 19.03
N LEU A 441 14.90 -11.87 18.83
CA LEU A 441 16.09 -11.88 19.67
C LEU A 441 15.87 -11.19 21.02
N ILE A 442 15.03 -10.16 21.06
CA ILE A 442 14.76 -9.39 22.28
C ILE A 442 13.39 -9.80 22.80
N PRO A 443 13.30 -10.70 23.81
CA PRO A 443 12.02 -11.15 24.34
C PRO A 443 11.26 -9.99 25.00
N GLU A 444 9.94 -10.09 25.01
CA GLU A 444 9.10 -9.18 25.79
C GLU A 444 9.45 -9.33 27.28
N GLY A 445 9.93 -8.26 27.91
CA GLY A 445 10.10 -8.21 29.32
C GLY A 445 8.76 -8.50 29.99
N LYS A 446 8.71 -9.41 30.97
CA LYS A 446 7.53 -9.56 31.81
C LYS A 446 7.24 -8.18 32.40
N VAL A 447 6.18 -7.53 31.97
CA VAL A 447 5.65 -6.34 32.63
C VAL A 447 5.33 -6.81 34.04
N ALA A 448 6.15 -6.39 35.02
CA ALA A 448 5.77 -6.52 36.41
C ALA A 448 4.50 -5.66 36.54
N VAL A 449 3.36 -6.32 36.60
CA VAL A 449 2.12 -5.71 37.07
C VAL A 449 2.47 -5.17 38.44
N LYS A 450 2.71 -3.87 38.55
CA LYS A 450 2.67 -3.18 39.83
C LYS A 450 1.21 -3.32 40.27
N THR A 451 0.93 -4.39 41.02
CA THR A 451 -0.22 -4.44 41.88
C THR A 451 -0.04 -3.26 42.84
N THR A 452 -0.82 -2.22 42.60
CA THR A 452 -1.01 -1.15 43.56
C THR A 452 -1.91 -1.74 44.66
N ASP A 453 -1.37 -2.63 45.43
CA ASP A 453 -1.91 -3.00 46.75
C ASP A 453 -1.57 -1.85 47.69
N ALA A 454 -2.42 -0.87 47.69
CA ALA A 454 -2.57 0.09 48.76
C ALA A 454 -4.08 0.24 49.00
N ALA A 455 -4.70 -0.86 49.40
CA ALA A 455 -5.91 -0.75 50.18
C ALA A 455 -5.50 -0.13 51.54
N THR A 456 -5.55 1.22 51.60
CA THR A 456 -5.64 1.93 52.87
C THR A 456 -6.98 1.56 53.47
N GLU A 457 -6.98 0.67 54.46
CA GLU A 457 -8.13 0.47 55.34
C GLU A 457 -8.61 1.82 55.89
N PRO A 458 -9.91 2.15 55.83
CA PRO A 458 -10.43 3.34 56.47
C PRO A 458 -10.37 3.16 57.99
N LYS A 459 -9.63 4.08 58.64
CA LYS A 459 -9.64 4.19 60.12
C LYS A 459 -11.10 4.34 60.64
N PRO A 460 -11.50 3.63 61.71
CA PRO A 460 -12.76 3.80 62.32
C PRO A 460 -12.89 5.22 62.88
N LEU A 461 -14.02 5.86 62.62
CA LEU A 461 -14.40 7.14 63.21
C LEU A 461 -14.63 6.97 64.71
N GLU A 462 -13.78 7.59 65.56
CA GLU A 462 -14.06 7.80 66.97
C GLU A 462 -15.28 8.70 67.13
N GLN A 463 -16.29 8.20 67.82
CA GLN A 463 -17.43 8.99 68.25
C GLN A 463 -17.00 9.87 69.45
N PRO A 464 -17.37 11.19 69.51
CA PRO A 464 -17.16 12.03 70.69
C PRO A 464 -18.19 11.67 71.74
N ARG A 465 -17.71 11.62 72.98
CA ARG A 465 -18.52 11.55 74.19
C ARG A 465 -19.24 12.88 74.49
#